data_81819315950c653023a5217b4e321f56
#
_entry.id   81819315950c653023a5217b4e321f56
#
_cell.length_a   1.000
_cell.length_b   1.000
_cell.length_c   1.000
_cell.angle_alpha   90.00
_cell.angle_beta   90.00
_cell.angle_gamma   90.00
#
_symmetry.space_group_name_H-M   'P 1'
#
loop_
_entity.id
_entity.type
_entity.pdbx_description
1 polymer ?
#
loop_
_entity_poly.entity_id
_entity_poly.type
_entity_poly.pdbx_seq_one_letter_code
_entity_poly.pdbx_strand_id
1 'polypeptide(L)'
;MDEAKRKKLEEKGWKVGNVAEFLELTPEEATLIEIKLALSRNLKERRQKLMTQVELAEKLHTSQPRIANAENADASVSIEMLIRAILATGATPQEIGQVIAKVG
;
A
#
# COMPACT_ATOMS: atom_id res chain seq x y z
N MET A 1 -16.25 10.81 10.66
CA MET A 1 -16.43 9.75 11.67
C MET A 1 -16.72 10.39 13.02
N ASP A 2 -17.71 9.91 13.74
CA ASP A 2 -17.99 10.48 15.04
C ASP A 2 -17.01 10.01 16.12
N GLU A 3 -16.98 10.68 17.26
CA GLU A 3 -16.04 10.42 18.33
C GLU A 3 -16.22 9.04 18.97
N ALA A 4 -17.44 8.58 19.11
CA ALA A 4 -17.70 7.28 19.72
C ALA A 4 -17.13 6.15 18.87
N LYS A 5 -17.30 6.25 17.56
CA LYS A 5 -16.76 5.28 16.61
C LYS A 5 -15.23 5.31 16.62
N ARG A 6 -14.65 6.49 16.59
CA ARG A 6 -13.21 6.67 16.61
C ARG A 6 -12.57 6.08 17.86
N LYS A 7 -13.17 6.35 19.01
CA LYS A 7 -12.70 5.84 20.28
C LYS A 7 -12.75 4.32 20.33
N LYS A 8 -13.84 3.73 19.84
CA LYS A 8 -14.01 2.29 19.76
C LYS A 8 -12.94 1.65 18.90
N LEU A 9 -12.61 2.27 17.79
CA LEU A 9 -11.57 1.81 16.90
C LEU A 9 -10.20 1.82 17.57
N GLU A 10 -9.88 2.88 18.28
CA GLU A 10 -8.63 3.00 19.02
C GLU A 10 -8.50 1.94 20.11
N GLU A 11 -9.57 1.64 20.81
CA GLU A 11 -9.59 0.62 21.86
C GLU A 11 -9.33 -0.78 21.33
N LYS A 12 -9.78 -1.08 20.12
CA LYS A 12 -9.63 -2.39 19.50
C LYS A 12 -8.34 -2.57 18.73
N GLY A 13 -7.63 -1.49 18.52
CA GLY A 13 -6.43 -1.50 17.69
C GLY A 13 -6.77 -1.46 16.20
N TRP A 14 -5.79 -1.15 15.38
CA TRP A 14 -5.96 -0.99 13.95
C TRP A 14 -5.68 -2.29 13.21
N LYS A 15 -6.72 -3.07 13.00
CA LYS A 15 -6.67 -4.26 12.14
C LYS A 15 -7.58 -3.99 10.95
N VAL A 16 -7.21 -4.49 9.78
CA VAL A 16 -7.99 -4.26 8.57
C VAL A 16 -9.43 -4.72 8.74
N GLY A 17 -9.67 -5.88 9.35
CA GLY A 17 -11.02 -6.37 9.62
C GLY A 17 -11.85 -5.41 10.47
N ASN A 18 -11.24 -4.82 11.50
CA ASN A 18 -11.91 -3.85 12.35
C ASN A 18 -12.20 -2.55 11.60
N VAL A 19 -11.25 -2.11 10.76
CA VAL A 19 -11.43 -0.92 9.93
C VAL A 19 -12.54 -1.14 8.91
N ALA A 20 -12.55 -2.28 8.25
CA ALA A 20 -13.57 -2.62 7.27
C ALA A 20 -14.97 -2.62 7.87
N GLU A 21 -15.13 -3.27 9.02
CA GLU A 21 -16.38 -3.33 9.74
C GLU A 21 -16.84 -1.95 10.16
N PHE A 22 -15.91 -1.16 10.63
CA PHE A 22 -16.17 0.17 11.16
C PHE A 22 -16.56 1.17 10.07
N LEU A 23 -15.91 1.08 8.91
CA LEU A 23 -16.16 1.95 7.77
C LEU A 23 -17.21 1.40 6.81
N GLU A 24 -17.84 0.30 7.17
CA GLU A 24 -18.86 -0.34 6.34
C GLU A 24 -18.33 -0.75 4.96
N LEU A 25 -17.07 -1.17 4.91
CA LEU A 25 -16.46 -1.64 3.67
C LEU A 25 -16.97 -3.03 3.31
N THR A 26 -17.08 -3.31 2.02
CA THR A 26 -17.35 -4.67 1.56
C THR A 26 -16.11 -5.54 1.82
N PRO A 27 -16.25 -6.89 1.85
CA PRO A 27 -15.09 -7.77 1.95
C PRO A 27 -14.07 -7.53 0.84
N GLU A 28 -14.52 -7.24 -0.37
CA GLU A 28 -13.65 -6.95 -1.50
C GLU A 28 -12.85 -5.66 -1.28
N GLU A 29 -13.51 -4.62 -0.79
CA GLU A 29 -12.85 -3.36 -0.50
C GLU A 29 -11.81 -3.52 0.60
N ALA A 30 -12.12 -4.28 1.65
CA ALA A 30 -11.19 -4.57 2.73
C ALA A 30 -9.96 -5.31 2.21
N THR A 31 -10.17 -6.29 1.34
CA THR A 31 -9.08 -7.06 0.74
C THR A 31 -8.20 -6.18 -0.15
N LEU A 32 -8.80 -5.27 -0.92
CA LEU A 32 -8.05 -4.33 -1.74
C LEU A 32 -7.15 -3.43 -0.89
N ILE A 33 -7.63 -2.99 0.26
CA ILE A 33 -6.82 -2.20 1.20
C ILE A 33 -5.61 -3.02 1.68
N GLU A 34 -5.82 -4.28 2.04
CA GLU A 34 -4.74 -5.17 2.46
C GLU A 34 -3.71 -5.37 1.37
N ILE A 35 -4.17 -5.58 0.13
CA ILE A 35 -3.28 -5.73 -1.02
C ILE A 35 -2.46 -4.45 -1.22
N LYS A 36 -3.11 -3.30 -1.17
CA LYS A 36 -2.44 -2.02 -1.34
C LYS A 36 -1.36 -1.80 -0.27
N LEU A 37 -1.67 -2.10 0.99
CA LEU A 37 -0.72 -1.98 2.08
C LEU A 37 0.48 -2.91 1.89
N ALA A 38 0.22 -4.15 1.48
CA ALA A 38 1.28 -5.13 1.24
C ALA A 38 2.19 -4.69 0.10
N LEU A 39 1.61 -4.20 -0.99
CA LEU A 39 2.37 -3.70 -2.14
C LEU A 39 3.20 -2.47 -1.78
N SER A 40 2.64 -1.55 -1.02
CA SER A 40 3.35 -0.34 -0.56
C SER A 40 4.56 -0.70 0.30
N ARG A 41 4.40 -1.64 1.21
CA ARG A 41 5.48 -2.12 2.07
C ARG A 41 6.57 -2.80 1.25
N ASN A 42 6.18 -3.64 0.31
CA ASN A 42 7.12 -4.34 -0.56
C ASN A 42 7.91 -3.34 -1.42
N LEU A 43 7.22 -2.34 -1.97
CA LEU A 43 7.87 -1.29 -2.75
C LEU A 43 8.96 -0.59 -1.92
N LYS A 44 8.61 -0.18 -0.71
CA LYS A 44 9.54 0.52 0.17
C LYS A 44 10.77 -0.33 0.50
N GLU A 45 10.55 -1.59 0.86
CA GLU A 45 11.63 -2.52 1.18
C GLU A 45 12.58 -2.74 0.01
N ARG A 46 12.02 -2.96 -1.17
CA ARG A 46 12.83 -3.18 -2.38
C ARG A 46 13.59 -1.91 -2.75
N ARG A 47 12.90 -0.78 -2.76
CA ARG A 47 13.52 0.50 -3.12
C ARG A 47 14.68 0.83 -2.20
N GLN A 48 14.51 0.68 -0.87
CA GLN A 48 15.56 1.01 0.11
C GLN A 48 16.86 0.25 -0.12
N LYS A 49 16.79 -0.94 -0.67
CA LYS A 49 17.96 -1.76 -0.94
C LYS A 49 18.66 -1.38 -2.23
N LEU A 50 17.99 -0.67 -3.12
CA LEU A 50 18.44 -0.47 -4.49
C LEU A 50 18.71 0.98 -4.87
N MET A 51 17.90 1.92 -4.36
CA MET A 51 17.94 3.30 -4.82
C MET A 51 17.23 4.25 -3.86
N THR A 52 17.39 5.55 -4.11
CA THR A 52 16.67 6.58 -3.36
C THR A 52 15.28 6.79 -3.95
N GLN A 53 14.42 7.49 -3.21
CA GLN A 53 13.10 7.88 -3.74
C GLN A 53 13.23 8.76 -4.97
N VAL A 54 14.22 9.66 -4.99
CA VAL A 54 14.46 10.54 -6.14
C VAL A 54 14.84 9.72 -7.37
N GLU A 55 15.72 8.74 -7.20
CA GLU A 55 16.13 7.88 -8.31
C GLU A 55 14.97 7.08 -8.89
N LEU A 56 14.12 6.54 -8.03
CA LEU A 56 12.94 5.82 -8.48
C LEU A 56 11.97 6.76 -9.19
N ALA A 57 11.79 7.96 -8.66
CA ALA A 57 10.92 8.96 -9.27
C ALA A 57 11.39 9.32 -10.69
N GLU A 58 12.69 9.50 -10.88
CA GLU A 58 13.26 9.77 -12.19
C GLU A 58 13.00 8.60 -13.15
N LYS A 59 13.21 7.39 -12.69
CA LYS A 59 12.99 6.18 -13.47
C LYS A 59 11.56 6.05 -13.95
N LEU A 60 10.61 6.47 -13.12
CA LEU A 60 9.17 6.39 -13.43
C LEU A 60 8.61 7.67 -14.04
N HIS A 61 9.45 8.67 -14.28
CA HIS A 61 9.03 9.99 -14.79
C HIS A 61 7.95 10.62 -13.91
N THR A 62 8.18 10.60 -12.61
CA THR A 62 7.26 11.17 -11.62
C THR A 62 8.04 11.96 -10.57
N SER A 63 7.37 12.43 -9.53
CA SER A 63 7.99 13.23 -8.47
C SER A 63 8.34 12.40 -7.25
N GLN A 64 9.34 12.83 -6.48
CA GLN A 64 9.73 12.19 -5.24
C GLN A 64 8.57 12.16 -4.22
N PRO A 65 7.77 13.24 -4.02
CA PRO A 65 6.62 13.16 -3.14
C PRO A 65 5.60 12.09 -3.54
N ARG A 66 5.45 11.84 -4.85
CA ARG A 66 4.54 10.79 -5.31
C ARG A 66 5.05 9.40 -4.94
N ILE A 67 6.37 9.19 -5.01
CA ILE A 67 6.98 7.93 -4.54
C ILE A 67 6.78 7.76 -3.03
N ALA A 68 6.98 8.83 -2.26
CA ALA A 68 6.74 8.79 -0.82
C ALA A 68 5.29 8.41 -0.50
N ASN A 69 4.33 8.99 -1.22
CA ASN A 69 2.93 8.65 -1.06
C ASN A 69 2.65 7.19 -1.40
N ALA A 70 3.28 6.68 -2.45
CA ALA A 70 3.14 5.27 -2.83
C ALA A 70 3.65 4.35 -1.73
N GLU A 71 4.77 4.68 -1.11
CA GLU A 71 5.35 3.88 -0.03
C GLU A 71 4.52 3.94 1.26
N ASN A 72 3.71 4.98 1.41
CA ASN A 72 2.83 5.15 2.57
C ASN A 72 1.39 4.72 2.30
N ALA A 73 1.12 4.10 1.16
CA ALA A 73 -0.22 3.64 0.76
C ALA A 73 -1.25 4.77 0.78
N ASP A 74 -0.83 5.96 0.36
CA ASP A 74 -1.72 7.12 0.30
C ASP A 74 -2.91 6.85 -0.63
N ALA A 75 -4.08 7.38 -0.28
CA ALA A 75 -5.29 7.16 -1.06
C ALA A 75 -5.20 7.67 -2.50
N SER A 76 -4.34 8.65 -2.76
CA SER A 76 -4.15 9.21 -4.10
C SER A 76 -3.37 8.29 -5.05
N VAL A 77 -2.77 7.22 -4.51
CA VAL A 77 -1.94 6.31 -5.30
C VAL A 77 -2.72 5.03 -5.60
N SER A 78 -2.77 4.66 -6.87
CA SER A 78 -3.47 3.45 -7.31
C SER A 78 -2.61 2.20 -7.13
N ILE A 79 -3.26 1.04 -7.09
CA ILE A 79 -2.58 -0.26 -7.09
C ILE A 79 -1.74 -0.41 -8.37
N GLU A 80 -2.26 0.07 -9.50
CA GLU A 80 -1.51 0.05 -10.76
C GLU A 80 -0.18 0.79 -10.64
N MET A 81 -0.20 1.95 -10.02
CA MET A 81 1.03 2.73 -9.78
C MET A 81 2.00 1.96 -8.89
N LEU A 82 1.51 1.31 -7.84
CA LEU A 82 2.34 0.49 -6.96
C LEU A 82 3.00 -0.66 -7.72
N ILE A 83 2.22 -1.37 -8.52
CA ILE A 83 2.76 -2.47 -9.31
C ILE A 83 3.81 -1.97 -10.31
N ARG A 84 3.53 -0.87 -10.98
CA ARG A 84 4.48 -0.26 -11.90
C ARG A 84 5.80 0.10 -11.20
N ALA A 85 5.71 0.70 -10.02
CA ALA A 85 6.88 1.09 -9.25
C ALA A 85 7.69 -0.14 -8.81
N ILE A 86 7.01 -1.19 -8.36
CA ILE A 86 7.67 -2.43 -7.94
C ILE A 86 8.38 -3.08 -9.14
N LEU A 87 7.73 -3.12 -10.30
CA LEU A 87 8.36 -3.63 -11.51
C LEU A 87 9.60 -2.82 -11.89
N ALA A 88 9.56 -1.50 -11.68
CA ALA A 88 10.70 -0.63 -11.94
C ALA A 88 11.89 -0.92 -11.02
N THR A 89 11.69 -1.56 -9.88
CA THR A 89 12.79 -2.00 -9.01
C THR A 89 13.41 -3.31 -9.47
N GLY A 90 12.89 -3.92 -10.53
CA GLY A 90 13.39 -5.19 -11.07
C GLY A 90 12.62 -6.42 -10.60
N ALA A 91 11.48 -6.23 -9.94
CA ALA A 91 10.65 -7.35 -9.52
C ALA A 91 10.00 -8.04 -10.71
N THR A 92 9.75 -9.34 -10.54
CA THR A 92 9.03 -10.13 -11.55
C THR A 92 7.53 -10.17 -11.21
N PRO A 93 6.67 -10.46 -12.20
CA PRO A 93 5.25 -10.67 -11.91
C PRO A 93 5.01 -11.76 -10.87
N GLN A 94 5.84 -12.79 -10.84
CA GLN A 94 5.75 -13.87 -9.86
C GLN A 94 5.99 -13.35 -8.45
N GLU A 95 6.99 -12.49 -8.28
CA GLU A 95 7.29 -11.90 -6.98
C GLU A 95 6.13 -11.02 -6.49
N ILE A 96 5.53 -10.25 -7.38
CA ILE A 96 4.35 -9.44 -7.06
C ILE A 96 3.19 -10.34 -6.69
N GLY A 97 2.97 -11.41 -7.44
CA GLY A 97 1.94 -12.39 -7.13
C GLY A 97 2.11 -13.01 -5.74
N GLN A 98 3.36 -13.28 -5.34
CA GLN A 98 3.64 -13.80 -4.00
C GLN A 98 3.28 -12.81 -2.90
N VAL A 99 3.51 -11.51 -3.13
CA VAL A 99 3.13 -10.48 -2.17
C VAL A 99 1.62 -10.48 -1.97
N ILE A 100 0.87 -10.54 -3.07
CA ILE A 100 -0.59 -10.56 -3.04
C ILE A 100 -1.10 -11.86 -2.40
N ALA A 101 -0.46 -12.97 -2.70
CA ALA A 101 -0.86 -14.30 -2.18
C ALA A 101 -0.75 -14.41 -0.67
N LYS A 102 0.08 -13.59 -0.03
CA LYS A 102 0.24 -13.59 1.43
C LYS A 102 -0.84 -12.78 2.15
N VAL A 103 -1.65 -12.06 1.41
CA VAL A 103 -2.74 -11.25 1.95
C VAL A 103 -3.92 -12.15 2.30
N GLY A 104 -4.53 -11.88 3.43
CA GLY A 104 -5.69 -12.64 3.90
C GLY A 104 -5.36 -13.64 4.97
#